data_f604a040296ba122e1b95c2df12b9c11
#
_entry.id   f604a040296ba122e1b95c2df12b9c11
#
_cell.length_a   1.000
_cell.length_b   1.000
_cell.length_c   1.000
_cell.angle_alpha   90.00
_cell.angle_beta   90.00
_cell.angle_gamma   90.00
#
_symmetry.space_group_name_H-M   'P 1'
#
loop_
_entity.id
_entity.type
_entity.pdbx_description
1 polymer ?
#
loop_
_entity_poly.entity_id
_entity_poly.type
_entity_poly.pdbx_seq_one_letter_code
_entity_poly.pdbx_strand_id
1 'polypeptide(L)'
;MMAGPGGGSSDVQWCFSQVKGAMDDDVAEADIISTVEFNQSGELLATGDKGGRVVIFQQEPESKNQPLRRGEYNVYSTFQSHEPEFDYLKSLEIEEKINKIRWLPQKNAAHFLLSTNDKTIKLWKISERDKRPEGYNLKEEDGRYKDPSTVTTLRVPVLMPMDLMVEASPRRVFANAHTYHINSISINSDCETYLSADDLRINLWHQEITDRSFNIVDIKPANMEDLTEVITAAEFHPNQCNTFVYSSSKGTIRMCDMRASALCDKHTKMFEEPEDPNNRSFFSEIISSISDVKFSNNGRYMMTRDYLSIKIWDLCMETRPVETYQVHEYLRSKLCSLYENDCIFDKFECCWNGNDSVVMTGSYNNFFRMFDRGYQQDVTYEASRENSRPRSILKPRKISTGC
;
A
#
# COMPACT_ATOMS: atom_id res chain seq x y z
N MET A 1 12.28 -20.36 -50.94
CA MET A 1 12.78 -19.49 -49.88
C MET A 1 11.58 -18.90 -49.19
N MET A 2 11.22 -19.44 -48.02
CA MET A 2 10.17 -18.88 -47.19
C MET A 2 10.85 -18.15 -46.03
N ALA A 3 10.61 -16.85 -45.94
CA ALA A 3 11.02 -16.04 -44.79
C ALA A 3 10.12 -16.35 -43.62
N GLY A 4 10.70 -16.83 -42.50
CA GLY A 4 10.00 -17.00 -41.24
C GLY A 4 9.69 -15.63 -40.61
N PRO A 5 8.57 -15.53 -39.85
CA PRO A 5 8.26 -14.31 -39.15
C PRO A 5 9.23 -14.18 -37.96
N GLY A 6 10.09 -13.18 -38.00
CA GLY A 6 10.89 -12.76 -36.86
C GLY A 6 9.97 -12.21 -35.79
N GLY A 7 9.74 -12.98 -34.72
CA GLY A 7 9.13 -12.52 -33.51
C GLY A 7 10.05 -11.50 -32.85
N GLY A 8 9.75 -10.22 -32.97
CA GLY A 8 10.39 -9.17 -32.21
C GLY A 8 9.98 -9.31 -30.74
N SER A 9 10.83 -9.91 -29.95
CA SER A 9 10.85 -9.71 -28.50
C SER A 9 11.09 -8.22 -28.28
N SER A 10 10.08 -7.49 -27.85
CA SER A 10 10.29 -6.13 -27.36
C SER A 10 11.07 -6.25 -26.04
N ASP A 11 12.40 -6.15 -26.14
CA ASP A 11 13.26 -6.09 -24.97
C ASP A 11 12.89 -4.86 -24.14
N VAL A 12 12.09 -5.06 -23.11
CA VAL A 12 11.81 -4.00 -22.13
C VAL A 12 13.10 -3.73 -21.37
N GLN A 13 13.63 -2.54 -21.54
CA GLN A 13 14.81 -2.09 -20.82
C GLN A 13 14.40 -1.23 -19.63
N TRP A 14 14.87 -1.61 -18.46
CA TRP A 14 14.70 -0.85 -17.24
C TRP A 14 15.80 0.19 -17.11
N CYS A 15 15.40 1.44 -16.89
CA CYS A 15 16.32 2.55 -16.69
C CYS A 15 16.07 3.16 -15.31
N PHE A 16 17.15 3.54 -14.66
CA PHE A 16 17.05 4.33 -13.45
C PHE A 16 16.51 5.71 -13.79
N SER A 17 15.42 6.11 -13.16
CA SER A 17 14.79 7.42 -13.40
C SER A 17 15.24 8.43 -12.35
N GLN A 18 14.94 8.16 -11.09
CA GLN A 18 15.05 9.17 -10.04
C GLN A 18 15.13 8.52 -8.65
N VAL A 19 15.84 9.15 -7.72
CA VAL A 19 15.79 8.86 -6.28
C VAL A 19 15.20 10.06 -5.55
N LYS A 20 14.32 9.82 -4.63
CA LYS A 20 13.82 10.80 -3.67
C LYS A 20 14.20 10.36 -2.26
N GLY A 21 14.70 11.31 -1.48
CA GLY A 21 15.18 11.09 -0.12
C GLY A 21 16.70 10.98 -0.03
N ALA A 22 17.23 11.02 1.19
CA ALA A 22 18.63 10.80 1.47
C ALA A 22 18.92 9.29 1.51
N MET A 23 20.12 8.91 1.07
CA MET A 23 20.62 7.53 1.14
C MET A 23 21.79 7.43 2.13
N ASP A 24 21.82 8.30 3.12
CA ASP A 24 22.89 8.36 4.12
C ASP A 24 22.55 7.48 5.32
N ASP A 25 23.56 6.95 5.98
CA ASP A 25 23.39 6.09 7.17
C ASP A 25 22.87 6.87 8.40
N ASP A 26 22.91 8.21 8.35
CA ASP A 26 22.48 9.12 9.42
C ASP A 26 21.04 9.65 9.22
N VAL A 27 20.16 8.93 8.54
CA VAL A 27 18.74 9.32 8.38
C VAL A 27 18.04 9.22 9.73
N ALA A 28 17.33 10.29 10.14
CA ALA A 28 16.50 10.24 11.34
C ALA A 28 15.42 9.16 11.20
N GLU A 29 15.13 8.43 12.26
CA GLU A 29 14.16 7.33 12.22
C GLU A 29 12.78 7.79 11.72
N ALA A 30 12.37 9.01 12.08
CA ALA A 30 11.13 9.63 11.62
C ALA A 30 11.06 9.80 10.08
N ASP A 31 12.22 9.92 9.40
CA ASP A 31 12.30 10.14 7.96
C ASP A 31 12.31 8.84 7.15
N ILE A 32 12.27 7.69 7.82
CA ILE A 32 12.20 6.37 7.14
C ILE A 32 10.85 6.21 6.48
N ILE A 33 10.88 6.02 5.15
CA ILE A 33 9.65 5.77 4.37
C ILE A 33 9.08 4.41 4.76
N SER A 34 7.81 4.38 5.15
CA SER A 34 7.10 3.19 5.59
C SER A 34 6.08 2.67 4.58
N THR A 35 5.60 3.52 3.68
CA THR A 35 4.62 3.14 2.66
C THR A 35 4.73 4.00 1.41
N VAL A 36 4.36 3.44 0.27
CA VAL A 36 4.35 4.11 -1.04
C VAL A 36 3.15 3.63 -1.86
N GLU A 37 2.47 4.55 -2.54
CA GLU A 37 1.31 4.20 -3.37
C GLU A 37 1.17 5.18 -4.55
N PHE A 38 1.11 4.65 -5.76
CA PHE A 38 0.70 5.43 -6.94
C PHE A 38 -0.82 5.59 -6.96
N ASN A 39 -1.29 6.73 -7.47
CA ASN A 39 -2.69 6.85 -7.84
C ASN A 39 -2.99 6.02 -9.12
N GLN A 40 -4.26 5.89 -9.47
CA GLN A 40 -4.68 5.04 -10.59
C GLN A 40 -4.11 5.47 -11.95
N SER A 41 -3.89 6.77 -12.18
CA SER A 41 -3.30 7.28 -13.43
C SER A 41 -1.77 7.18 -13.47
N GLY A 42 -1.12 6.99 -12.32
CA GLY A 42 0.33 7.06 -12.19
C GLY A 42 0.91 8.48 -12.17
N GLU A 43 0.06 9.51 -12.20
CA GLU A 43 0.51 10.91 -12.17
C GLU A 43 0.98 11.35 -10.78
N LEU A 44 0.38 10.79 -9.74
CA LEU A 44 0.70 11.10 -8.36
C LEU A 44 1.25 9.88 -7.64
N LEU A 45 2.29 10.12 -6.85
CA LEU A 45 2.91 9.14 -5.96
C LEU A 45 2.85 9.67 -4.54
N ALA A 46 2.20 8.96 -3.63
CA ALA A 46 2.20 9.29 -2.20
C ALA A 46 3.18 8.40 -1.46
N THR A 47 3.94 8.99 -0.55
CA THR A 47 4.79 8.29 0.40
C THR A 47 4.40 8.68 1.82
N GLY A 48 4.44 7.73 2.73
CA GLY A 48 4.30 7.97 4.17
C GLY A 48 5.58 7.56 4.89
N ASP A 49 5.89 8.24 5.98
CA ASP A 49 7.08 7.96 6.78
C ASP A 49 6.74 7.55 8.22
N LYS A 50 7.75 7.19 9.00
CA LYS A 50 7.60 6.85 10.42
C LYS A 50 7.25 8.05 11.29
N GLY A 51 7.53 9.28 10.85
CA GLY A 51 7.17 10.51 11.54
C GLY A 51 5.75 10.99 11.25
N GLY A 52 4.91 10.18 10.57
CA GLY A 52 3.50 10.50 10.33
C GLY A 52 3.25 11.49 9.20
N ARG A 53 4.27 11.84 8.41
CA ARG A 53 4.15 12.76 7.28
C ARG A 53 3.78 12.00 6.02
N VAL A 54 3.01 12.68 5.17
CA VAL A 54 2.71 12.24 3.82
C VAL A 54 3.29 13.24 2.84
N VAL A 55 4.08 12.76 1.89
CA VAL A 55 4.63 13.54 0.78
C VAL A 55 4.03 13.03 -0.52
N ILE A 56 3.43 13.93 -1.28
CA ILE A 56 2.87 13.61 -2.60
C ILE A 56 3.80 14.20 -3.65
N PHE A 57 4.17 13.38 -4.61
CA PHE A 57 4.95 13.76 -5.78
C PHE A 57 4.06 13.73 -7.00
N GLN A 58 4.23 14.69 -7.90
CA GLN A 58 3.53 14.78 -9.18
C GLN A 58 4.53 14.58 -10.32
N GLN A 59 4.11 13.78 -11.29
CA GLN A 59 4.85 13.60 -12.53
C GLN A 59 4.83 14.90 -13.33
N GLU A 60 6.00 15.36 -13.78
CA GLU A 60 6.08 16.51 -14.66
C GLU A 60 5.44 16.20 -16.03
N PRO A 61 4.55 17.06 -16.52
CA PRO A 61 3.98 16.89 -17.84
C PRO A 61 5.09 16.97 -18.91
N GLU A 62 4.98 16.15 -19.94
CA GLU A 62 5.93 16.13 -21.04
C GLU A 62 6.02 17.49 -21.74
N SER A 63 7.13 18.19 -21.59
CA SER A 63 7.41 19.40 -22.35
C SER A 63 8.07 19.03 -23.69
N LYS A 64 7.50 19.49 -24.79
CA LYS A 64 8.07 19.31 -26.14
C LYS A 64 9.48 19.89 -26.26
N ASN A 65 9.84 20.87 -25.45
CA ASN A 65 11.12 21.56 -25.45
C ASN A 65 12.21 20.95 -24.56
N GLN A 66 11.85 20.01 -23.70
CA GLN A 66 12.80 19.32 -22.81
C GLN A 66 12.52 17.80 -22.77
N PRO A 67 12.84 17.07 -23.84
CA PRO A 67 12.62 15.62 -23.87
C PRO A 67 13.45 14.84 -22.84
N LEU A 68 14.37 15.55 -22.16
CA LEU A 68 15.27 14.99 -21.16
C LEU A 68 14.63 14.79 -19.76
N ARG A 69 13.48 15.42 -19.47
CA ARG A 69 12.80 15.35 -18.15
C ARG A 69 11.50 14.55 -18.17
N ARG A 70 11.35 13.64 -19.11
CA ARG A 70 10.17 12.78 -19.19
C ARG A 70 10.05 11.91 -17.94
N GLY A 71 8.92 12.04 -17.23
CA GLY A 71 8.56 11.17 -16.13
C GLY A 71 9.23 11.48 -14.79
N GLU A 72 9.85 12.65 -14.62
CA GLU A 72 10.34 13.08 -13.31
C GLU A 72 9.17 13.42 -12.37
N TYR A 73 9.29 12.99 -11.13
CA TYR A 73 8.32 13.31 -10.07
C TYR A 73 8.90 14.38 -9.16
N ASN A 74 8.14 15.45 -8.93
CA ASN A 74 8.52 16.53 -8.03
C ASN A 74 7.52 16.67 -6.89
N VAL A 75 7.98 17.23 -5.76
CA VAL A 75 7.13 17.44 -4.59
C VAL A 75 5.95 18.33 -4.96
N TYR A 76 4.76 17.80 -4.76
CA TYR A 76 3.49 18.46 -5.03
C TYR A 76 2.81 18.94 -3.75
N SER A 77 2.84 18.14 -2.69
CA SER A 77 2.27 18.49 -1.40
C SER A 77 2.97 17.72 -0.28
N THR A 78 3.14 18.36 0.86
CA THR A 78 3.66 17.73 2.09
C THR A 78 2.77 18.15 3.26
N PHE A 79 2.33 17.19 4.06
CA PHE A 79 1.51 17.48 5.23
C PHE A 79 1.70 16.43 6.32
N GLN A 80 1.45 16.83 7.57
CA GLN A 80 1.42 15.93 8.72
C GLN A 80 0.07 15.23 8.76
N SER A 81 0.09 13.92 8.54
CA SER A 81 -1.13 13.11 8.55
C SER A 81 -1.49 12.67 9.96
N HIS A 82 -0.54 12.10 10.67
CA HIS A 82 -0.71 11.62 12.03
C HIS A 82 0.35 12.21 12.94
N GLU A 83 -0.04 12.43 14.19
CA GLU A 83 0.82 12.87 15.27
C GLU A 83 0.87 11.80 16.35
N PRO A 84 1.95 11.73 17.16
CA PRO A 84 2.03 10.80 18.27
C PRO A 84 0.92 11.10 19.27
N GLU A 85 0.23 10.06 19.74
CA GLU A 85 -0.87 10.15 20.69
C GLU A 85 -0.60 9.23 21.88
N PHE A 86 -1.18 9.55 23.03
CA PHE A 86 -1.14 8.71 24.20
C PHE A 86 -2.56 8.31 24.61
N ASP A 87 -2.84 7.01 24.61
CA ASP A 87 -4.10 6.46 25.10
C ASP A 87 -4.04 6.35 26.64
N TYR A 88 -4.61 7.31 27.33
CA TYR A 88 -4.64 7.35 28.80
C TYR A 88 -5.46 6.23 29.45
N LEU A 89 -6.40 5.65 28.72
CA LEU A 89 -7.23 4.54 29.23
C LEU A 89 -6.45 3.23 29.25
N LYS A 90 -5.62 3.01 28.24
CA LYS A 90 -4.81 1.79 28.09
C LYS A 90 -3.35 2.00 28.50
N SER A 91 -2.97 3.24 28.83
CA SER A 91 -1.57 3.64 29.09
C SER A 91 -0.62 3.19 27.97
N LEU A 92 -1.02 3.42 26.72
CA LEU A 92 -0.32 2.99 25.53
C LEU A 92 0.04 4.20 24.66
N GLU A 93 1.27 4.25 24.21
CA GLU A 93 1.69 5.18 23.16
C GLU A 93 1.20 4.69 21.79
N ILE A 94 0.64 5.62 21.01
CA ILE A 94 0.21 5.38 19.64
C ILE A 94 1.17 6.11 18.71
N GLU A 95 1.93 5.34 17.95
CA GLU A 95 2.90 5.88 17.02
C GLU A 95 2.20 6.60 15.85
N GLU A 96 2.81 7.65 15.36
CA GLU A 96 2.38 8.43 14.19
C GLU A 96 2.72 7.76 12.86
N LYS A 97 3.55 6.73 12.85
CA LYS A 97 3.99 6.00 11.67
C LYS A 97 2.84 5.68 10.73
N ILE A 98 2.98 6.04 9.45
CA ILE A 98 2.00 5.71 8.41
C ILE A 98 2.20 4.25 7.99
N ASN A 99 1.18 3.41 8.26
CA ASN A 99 1.23 2.00 7.91
C ASN A 99 0.86 1.76 6.45
N LYS A 100 -0.20 2.42 5.97
CA LYS A 100 -0.71 2.27 4.59
C LYS A 100 -1.33 3.57 4.08
N ILE A 101 -1.22 3.76 2.77
CA ILE A 101 -1.92 4.79 2.02
C ILE A 101 -2.72 4.11 0.90
N ARG A 102 -3.93 4.60 0.62
CA ARG A 102 -4.73 4.20 -0.54
C ARG A 102 -5.39 5.41 -1.18
N TRP A 103 -5.22 5.54 -2.48
CA TRP A 103 -5.91 6.57 -3.26
C TRP A 103 -7.34 6.14 -3.56
N LEU A 104 -8.28 7.06 -3.42
CA LEU A 104 -9.63 6.84 -3.91
C LEU A 104 -9.69 7.13 -5.42
N PRO A 105 -10.60 6.45 -6.15
CA PRO A 105 -10.86 6.79 -7.55
C PRO A 105 -11.25 8.26 -7.69
N GLN A 106 -10.62 8.95 -8.64
CA GLN A 106 -10.87 10.37 -8.86
C GLN A 106 -12.24 10.60 -9.49
N LYS A 107 -13.11 11.34 -8.80
CA LYS A 107 -14.48 11.69 -9.25
C LYS A 107 -14.59 13.15 -9.70
N ASN A 108 -13.66 14.01 -9.31
CA ASN A 108 -13.65 15.45 -9.60
C ASN A 108 -12.22 15.98 -9.67
N ALA A 109 -12.02 17.28 -9.75
CA ALA A 109 -10.68 17.89 -9.82
C ALA A 109 -9.83 17.67 -8.56
N ALA A 110 -10.44 17.34 -7.42
CA ALA A 110 -9.70 17.02 -6.21
C ALA A 110 -9.33 15.54 -6.17
N HIS A 111 -8.19 15.26 -5.54
CA HIS A 111 -7.75 13.90 -5.24
C HIS A 111 -8.05 13.58 -3.77
N PHE A 112 -8.41 12.33 -3.51
CA PHE A 112 -8.64 11.86 -2.16
C PHE A 112 -7.78 10.64 -1.87
N LEU A 113 -7.26 10.57 -0.65
CA LEU A 113 -6.53 9.41 -0.16
C LEU A 113 -6.91 9.08 1.27
N LEU A 114 -6.81 7.81 1.62
CA LEU A 114 -6.83 7.31 2.99
C LEU A 114 -5.40 7.06 3.44
N SER A 115 -5.09 7.51 4.65
CA SER A 115 -3.85 7.18 5.35
C SER A 115 -4.18 6.59 6.70
N THR A 116 -3.40 5.63 7.16
CA THR A 116 -3.61 5.02 8.48
C THR A 116 -2.31 4.89 9.25
N ASN A 117 -2.37 5.18 10.55
CA ASN A 117 -1.41 4.69 11.52
C ASN A 117 -1.94 3.40 12.17
N ASP A 118 -1.43 3.04 13.35
CA ASP A 118 -1.86 1.81 14.05
C ASP A 118 -3.33 1.81 14.46
N LYS A 119 -3.94 2.97 14.71
CA LYS A 119 -5.27 3.08 15.34
C LYS A 119 -6.29 3.88 14.55
N THR A 120 -5.85 4.82 13.72
CA THR A 120 -6.71 5.83 13.12
C THR A 120 -6.53 5.91 11.62
N ILE A 121 -7.64 5.96 10.90
CA ILE A 121 -7.66 6.16 9.44
C ILE A 121 -8.17 7.57 9.18
N LYS A 122 -7.50 8.32 8.32
CA LYS A 122 -7.87 9.67 7.94
C LYS A 122 -8.10 9.78 6.44
N LEU A 123 -9.20 10.44 6.07
CA LEU A 123 -9.52 10.78 4.69
C LEU A 123 -9.03 12.20 4.41
N TRP A 124 -8.13 12.34 3.45
CA TRP A 124 -7.54 13.59 3.03
C TRP A 124 -8.06 14.01 1.66
N LYS A 125 -8.34 15.29 1.51
CA LYS A 125 -8.63 15.94 0.22
C LYS A 125 -7.43 16.75 -0.19
N ILE A 126 -6.91 16.49 -1.39
CA ILE A 126 -5.83 17.23 -2.02
C ILE A 126 -6.43 18.00 -3.19
N SER A 127 -6.34 19.32 -3.15
CA SER A 127 -6.92 20.18 -4.17
C SER A 127 -6.05 21.38 -4.46
N GLU A 128 -6.06 21.80 -5.72
CA GLU A 128 -5.41 23.01 -6.17
C GLU A 128 -6.30 24.21 -5.93
N ARG A 129 -5.73 25.32 -5.53
CA ARG A 129 -6.39 26.61 -5.40
C ARG A 129 -5.58 27.67 -6.12
N ASP A 130 -6.20 28.33 -7.07
CA ASP A 130 -5.68 29.48 -7.81
C ASP A 130 -6.43 30.78 -7.49
N LYS A 131 -7.43 30.70 -6.62
CA LYS A 131 -8.26 31.85 -6.23
C LYS A 131 -8.52 31.86 -4.73
N ARG A 132 -8.47 33.05 -4.16
CA ARG A 132 -8.79 33.31 -2.77
C ARG A 132 -10.03 34.20 -2.66
N PRO A 133 -11.04 33.82 -1.87
CA PRO A 133 -12.14 34.72 -1.60
C PRO A 133 -11.68 35.86 -0.66
N GLU A 134 -11.95 37.10 -1.06
CA GLU A 134 -11.66 38.30 -0.27
C GLU A 134 -12.97 39.07 0.02
N GLY A 135 -12.94 39.89 1.06
CA GLY A 135 -14.08 40.69 1.45
C GLY A 135 -15.08 39.96 2.35
N TYR A 136 -14.61 39.08 3.22
CA TYR A 136 -15.46 38.45 4.23
C TYR A 136 -16.04 39.46 5.21
N ASN A 137 -17.34 39.37 5.49
CA ASN A 137 -18.00 40.26 6.46
C ASN A 137 -17.52 40.08 7.89
N LEU A 138 -17.20 38.82 8.27
CA LEU A 138 -16.84 38.44 9.63
C LEU A 138 -15.34 38.28 9.86
N LYS A 139 -14.49 38.64 8.87
CA LYS A 139 -13.03 38.58 9.01
C LYS A 139 -12.41 39.96 8.73
N GLU A 140 -11.42 40.31 9.51
CA GLU A 140 -10.54 41.44 9.24
C GLU A 140 -9.46 41.09 8.21
N GLU A 141 -8.76 42.05 7.68
CA GLU A 141 -7.69 41.81 6.70
C GLU A 141 -6.54 40.94 7.28
N ASP A 142 -6.35 40.98 8.60
CA ASP A 142 -5.38 40.15 9.34
C ASP A 142 -5.91 38.73 9.65
N GLY A 143 -7.12 38.40 9.19
CA GLY A 143 -7.73 37.07 9.36
C GLY A 143 -8.47 36.85 10.68
N ARG A 144 -8.48 37.82 11.60
CA ARG A 144 -9.26 37.72 12.84
C ARG A 144 -10.74 37.86 12.60
N TYR A 145 -11.56 37.22 13.45
CA TYR A 145 -12.99 37.35 13.39
C TYR A 145 -13.46 38.69 13.97
N LYS A 146 -14.31 39.40 13.23
CA LYS A 146 -15.02 40.59 13.71
C LYS A 146 -16.16 40.18 14.61
N ASP A 147 -16.51 41.08 15.53
CA ASP A 147 -17.74 40.93 16.28
C ASP A 147 -18.93 41.03 15.32
N PRO A 148 -19.82 39.98 15.28
CA PRO A 148 -21.00 39.99 14.40
C PRO A 148 -21.88 41.27 14.56
N SER A 149 -21.91 41.88 15.72
CA SER A 149 -22.64 43.12 16.00
C SER A 149 -22.15 44.35 15.23
N THR A 150 -20.90 44.31 14.77
CA THR A 150 -20.26 45.42 14.02
C THR A 150 -20.53 45.31 12.51
N VAL A 151 -21.10 44.22 12.03
CA VAL A 151 -21.42 44.02 10.60
C VAL A 151 -22.72 44.71 10.25
N THR A 152 -22.63 45.85 9.61
CA THR A 152 -23.80 46.65 9.21
C THR A 152 -24.26 46.35 7.78
N THR A 153 -23.40 45.79 6.94
CA THR A 153 -23.70 45.46 5.54
C THR A 153 -23.15 44.09 5.17
N LEU A 154 -23.96 43.27 4.53
CA LEU A 154 -23.52 41.98 4.01
C LEU A 154 -22.95 42.16 2.60
N ARG A 155 -21.75 41.62 2.38
CA ARG A 155 -21.07 41.62 1.08
C ARG A 155 -20.78 40.17 0.69
N VAL A 156 -20.93 39.86 -0.59
CA VAL A 156 -20.49 38.56 -1.13
C VAL A 156 -18.99 38.63 -1.37
N PRO A 157 -18.20 37.69 -0.84
CA PRO A 157 -16.76 37.64 -1.12
C PRO A 157 -16.47 37.54 -2.61
N VAL A 158 -15.45 38.26 -3.08
CA VAL A 158 -14.99 38.23 -4.47
C VAL A 158 -13.81 37.30 -4.56
N LEU A 159 -13.78 36.45 -5.60
CA LEU A 159 -12.66 35.55 -5.86
C LEU A 159 -11.51 36.34 -6.53
N MET A 160 -10.42 36.52 -5.80
CA MET A 160 -9.19 37.16 -6.32
C MET A 160 -8.20 36.09 -6.76
N PRO A 161 -7.54 36.28 -7.92
CA PRO A 161 -6.46 35.39 -8.36
C PRO A 161 -5.31 35.34 -7.33
N MET A 162 -4.74 34.17 -7.13
CA MET A 162 -3.55 33.96 -6.32
C MET A 162 -2.63 32.95 -7.01
N ASP A 163 -1.40 32.85 -6.54
CA ASP A 163 -0.50 31.80 -6.99
C ASP A 163 -1.10 30.42 -6.70
N LEU A 164 -0.84 29.47 -7.59
CA LEU A 164 -1.34 28.11 -7.44
C LEU A 164 -0.82 27.51 -6.15
N MET A 165 -1.73 27.17 -5.26
CA MET A 165 -1.44 26.45 -4.01
C MET A 165 -2.08 25.07 -4.03
N VAL A 166 -1.34 24.08 -3.53
CA VAL A 166 -1.87 22.76 -3.26
C VAL A 166 -2.22 22.67 -1.78
N GLU A 167 -3.50 22.42 -1.49
CA GLU A 167 -4.00 22.30 -0.13
C GLU A 167 -4.34 20.84 0.17
N ALA A 168 -3.79 20.32 1.26
CA ALA A 168 -4.18 19.06 1.87
C ALA A 168 -5.07 19.34 3.08
N SER A 169 -6.32 18.91 3.04
CA SER A 169 -7.27 19.12 4.13
C SER A 169 -7.84 17.81 4.65
N PRO A 170 -7.80 17.55 5.97
CA PRO A 170 -8.45 16.39 6.55
C PRO A 170 -9.97 16.53 6.41
N ARG A 171 -10.62 15.50 5.93
CA ARG A 171 -12.08 15.51 5.74
C ARG A 171 -12.79 14.67 6.76
N ARG A 172 -12.26 13.50 7.06
CA ARG A 172 -12.87 12.56 8.01
C ARG A 172 -11.79 11.81 8.76
N VAL A 173 -12.14 11.44 9.98
CA VAL A 173 -11.31 10.63 10.87
C VAL A 173 -12.13 9.43 11.28
N PHE A 174 -11.61 8.23 11.03
CA PHE A 174 -12.21 6.96 11.40
C PHE A 174 -11.36 6.34 12.50
N ALA A 175 -11.89 6.38 13.71
CA ALA A 175 -11.15 6.00 14.91
C ALA A 175 -11.95 5.05 15.81
N ASN A 176 -11.34 4.57 16.88
CA ASN A 176 -11.97 3.79 17.96
C ASN A 176 -12.58 2.45 17.52
N ALA A 177 -12.14 1.86 16.40
CA ALA A 177 -12.67 0.60 15.91
C ALA A 177 -11.67 -0.57 16.06
N HIS A 178 -10.37 -0.28 16.10
CA HIS A 178 -9.33 -1.28 16.13
C HIS A 178 -8.61 -1.34 17.49
N THR A 179 -8.57 -2.55 18.05
CA THR A 179 -7.82 -2.81 19.28
C THR A 179 -6.35 -3.06 19.00
N TYR A 180 -6.05 -3.73 17.89
CA TYR A 180 -4.70 -4.04 17.42
C TYR A 180 -4.28 -3.11 16.29
N HIS A 181 -3.02 -3.24 15.83
CA HIS A 181 -2.47 -2.36 14.81
C HIS A 181 -3.10 -2.61 13.45
N ILE A 182 -3.55 -1.55 12.78
CA ILE A 182 -4.10 -1.65 11.44
C ILE A 182 -2.97 -1.98 10.47
N ASN A 183 -3.07 -3.14 9.81
CA ASN A 183 -2.09 -3.61 8.83
C ASN A 183 -2.54 -3.41 7.38
N SER A 184 -3.83 -3.29 7.14
CA SER A 184 -4.38 -3.22 5.77
C SER A 184 -5.55 -2.26 5.69
N ILE A 185 -5.62 -1.54 4.59
CA ILE A 185 -6.80 -0.81 4.11
C ILE A 185 -6.98 -1.12 2.63
N SER A 186 -8.21 -1.35 2.20
CA SER A 186 -8.54 -1.65 0.80
C SER A 186 -9.84 -0.96 0.40
N ILE A 187 -9.78 -0.19 -0.69
CA ILE A 187 -10.96 0.49 -1.23
C ILE A 187 -11.79 -0.52 -2.02
N ASN A 188 -13.09 -0.50 -1.80
CA ASN A 188 -14.01 -1.36 -2.54
C ASN A 188 -14.27 -0.83 -3.95
N SER A 189 -14.60 -1.71 -4.88
CA SER A 189 -14.96 -1.37 -6.26
C SER A 189 -16.26 -0.58 -6.38
N ASP A 190 -17.11 -0.55 -5.34
CA ASP A 190 -18.30 0.32 -5.25
C ASP A 190 -17.95 1.81 -5.12
N CYS A 191 -16.69 2.14 -4.80
CA CYS A 191 -16.20 3.50 -4.55
C CYS A 191 -16.97 4.24 -3.44
N GLU A 192 -17.59 3.51 -2.51
CA GLU A 192 -18.35 4.04 -1.37
C GLU A 192 -17.86 3.47 -0.04
N THR A 193 -17.39 2.22 -0.08
CA THR A 193 -16.94 1.51 1.11
C THR A 193 -15.45 1.17 1.04
N TYR A 194 -14.87 0.86 2.19
CA TYR A 194 -13.52 0.32 2.30
C TYR A 194 -13.43 -0.60 3.52
N LEU A 195 -12.51 -1.53 3.50
CA LEU A 195 -12.17 -2.36 4.65
C LEU A 195 -10.90 -1.87 5.32
N SER A 196 -10.82 -2.11 6.64
CA SER A 196 -9.60 -2.02 7.42
C SER A 196 -9.42 -3.30 8.23
N ALA A 197 -8.20 -3.80 8.30
CA ALA A 197 -7.88 -5.01 9.04
C ALA A 197 -6.81 -4.75 10.09
N ASP A 198 -7.01 -5.32 11.27
CA ASP A 198 -5.98 -5.50 12.28
C ASP A 198 -5.64 -7.00 12.42
N ASP A 199 -4.88 -7.37 13.43
CA ASP A 199 -4.43 -8.74 13.63
C ASP A 199 -5.58 -9.75 13.81
N LEU A 200 -6.76 -9.33 14.30
CA LEU A 200 -7.85 -10.23 14.68
C LEU A 200 -9.20 -9.87 14.06
N ARG A 201 -9.35 -8.67 13.52
CA ARG A 201 -10.64 -8.16 13.03
C ARG A 201 -10.51 -7.46 11.69
N ILE A 202 -11.57 -7.56 10.89
CA ILE A 202 -11.77 -6.77 9.69
C ILE A 202 -13.06 -5.97 9.84
N ASN A 203 -12.96 -4.67 9.65
CA ASN A 203 -14.08 -3.74 9.70
C ASN A 203 -14.37 -3.17 8.33
N LEU A 204 -15.65 -3.08 8.01
CA LEU A 204 -16.18 -2.40 6.83
C LEU A 204 -16.64 -1.00 7.21
N TRP A 205 -16.21 -0.02 6.44
CA TRP A 205 -16.56 1.38 6.61
C TRP A 205 -17.26 1.94 5.39
N HIS A 206 -18.19 2.85 5.62
CA HIS A 206 -18.68 3.74 4.59
C HIS A 206 -17.86 5.04 4.62
N GLN A 207 -17.38 5.50 3.46
CA GLN A 207 -16.47 6.67 3.39
C GLN A 207 -17.08 7.97 3.94
N GLU A 208 -18.40 8.07 4.03
CA GLU A 208 -19.10 9.25 4.54
C GLU A 208 -19.52 9.14 6.01
N ILE A 209 -19.40 7.97 6.63
CA ILE A 209 -19.89 7.68 7.98
C ILE A 209 -18.71 7.36 8.87
N THR A 210 -18.40 8.23 9.84
CA THR A 210 -17.23 8.11 10.71
C THR A 210 -17.54 7.52 12.10
N ASP A 211 -18.80 7.55 12.50
CA ASP A 211 -19.23 7.18 13.85
C ASP A 211 -19.50 5.70 14.03
N ARG A 212 -19.47 4.93 12.94
CA ARG A 212 -19.71 3.48 12.97
C ARG A 212 -18.96 2.73 11.89
N SER A 213 -18.60 1.50 12.22
CA SER A 213 -18.09 0.48 11.30
C SER A 213 -18.82 -0.83 11.53
N PHE A 214 -18.79 -1.70 10.54
CA PHE A 214 -19.32 -3.06 10.66
C PHE A 214 -18.15 -4.03 10.78
N ASN A 215 -18.11 -4.79 11.87
CA ASN A 215 -17.18 -5.89 11.98
C ASN A 215 -17.65 -7.04 11.07
N ILE A 216 -16.89 -7.33 10.01
CA ILE A 216 -17.24 -8.37 9.03
C ILE A 216 -16.45 -9.66 9.22
N VAL A 217 -15.32 -9.61 9.93
CA VAL A 217 -14.53 -10.78 10.35
C VAL A 217 -14.03 -10.56 11.77
N ASP A 218 -14.21 -11.56 12.63
CA ASP A 218 -13.65 -11.59 13.97
C ASP A 218 -13.10 -13.00 14.26
N ILE A 219 -11.78 -13.13 14.28
CA ILE A 219 -11.09 -14.39 14.58
C ILE A 219 -10.56 -14.41 16.03
N LYS A 220 -10.91 -13.41 16.85
CA LYS A 220 -10.46 -13.34 18.23
C LYS A 220 -11.07 -14.50 19.03
N PRO A 221 -10.24 -15.40 19.61
CA PRO A 221 -10.75 -16.46 20.45
C PRO A 221 -11.31 -15.92 21.78
N ALA A 222 -12.18 -16.68 22.42
CA ALA A 222 -12.71 -16.35 23.74
C ALA A 222 -11.59 -16.30 24.80
N ASN A 223 -10.63 -17.22 24.72
CA ASN A 223 -9.42 -17.21 25.51
C ASN A 223 -8.22 -16.90 24.61
N MET A 224 -7.45 -15.86 24.92
CA MET A 224 -6.28 -15.46 24.13
C MET A 224 -5.17 -16.52 24.13
N GLU A 225 -5.16 -17.46 25.07
CA GLU A 225 -4.23 -18.60 25.04
C GLU A 225 -4.52 -19.56 23.88
N ASP A 226 -5.74 -19.56 23.36
CA ASP A 226 -6.14 -20.37 22.20
C ASP A 226 -5.84 -19.67 20.86
N LEU A 227 -5.18 -18.51 20.87
CA LEU A 227 -4.82 -17.79 19.66
C LEU A 227 -3.79 -18.59 18.84
N THR A 228 -4.15 -18.95 17.62
CA THR A 228 -3.29 -19.76 16.75
C THR A 228 -2.81 -19.04 15.53
N GLU A 229 -3.49 -18.00 15.09
CA GLU A 229 -3.16 -17.24 13.89
C GLU A 229 -3.62 -15.79 13.99
N VAL A 230 -3.01 -14.91 13.20
CA VAL A 230 -3.40 -13.51 13.05
C VAL A 230 -3.62 -13.18 11.58
N ILE A 231 -4.45 -12.15 11.33
CA ILE A 231 -4.67 -11.59 9.99
C ILE A 231 -3.46 -10.75 9.62
N THR A 232 -2.87 -11.02 8.47
CA THR A 232 -1.64 -10.36 8.03
C THR A 232 -1.86 -9.37 6.89
N ALA A 233 -2.85 -9.62 6.03
CA ALA A 233 -3.25 -8.71 4.96
C ALA A 233 -4.72 -8.94 4.58
N ALA A 234 -5.38 -7.93 4.03
CA ALA A 234 -6.74 -8.04 3.51
C ALA A 234 -6.93 -7.12 2.32
N GLU A 235 -7.69 -7.59 1.32
CA GLU A 235 -7.93 -6.83 0.09
C GLU A 235 -9.31 -7.16 -0.52
N PHE A 236 -10.00 -6.13 -1.01
CA PHE A 236 -11.20 -6.29 -1.81
C PHE A 236 -10.88 -6.79 -3.22
N HIS A 237 -11.79 -7.57 -3.77
CA HIS A 237 -11.74 -7.95 -5.16
C HIS A 237 -11.95 -6.73 -6.08
N PRO A 238 -11.13 -6.53 -7.14
CA PRO A 238 -11.16 -5.29 -7.93
C PRO A 238 -12.47 -5.04 -8.69
N ASN A 239 -13.23 -6.09 -8.99
CA ASN A 239 -14.44 -6.02 -9.82
C ASN A 239 -15.72 -6.53 -9.11
N GLN A 240 -15.58 -7.17 -7.95
CA GLN A 240 -16.71 -7.75 -7.19
C GLN A 240 -16.80 -7.11 -5.82
N CYS A 241 -17.70 -6.13 -5.66
CA CYS A 241 -17.79 -5.33 -4.45
C CYS A 241 -18.18 -6.10 -3.17
N ASN A 242 -18.70 -7.32 -3.32
CA ASN A 242 -19.06 -8.16 -2.18
C ASN A 242 -18.00 -9.18 -1.78
N THR A 243 -16.90 -9.25 -2.53
CA THR A 243 -15.87 -10.27 -2.34
C THR A 243 -14.57 -9.65 -1.84
N PHE A 244 -14.01 -10.22 -0.81
CA PHE A 244 -12.69 -9.85 -0.30
C PHE A 244 -11.93 -11.10 0.14
N VAL A 245 -10.62 -10.96 0.29
CA VAL A 245 -9.75 -11.99 0.84
C VAL A 245 -8.97 -11.44 2.03
N TYR A 246 -8.60 -12.34 2.92
CA TYR A 246 -7.60 -12.05 3.94
C TYR A 246 -6.66 -13.23 4.14
N SER A 247 -5.44 -12.91 4.46
CA SER A 247 -4.37 -13.88 4.70
C SER A 247 -4.04 -13.99 6.18
N SER A 248 -3.43 -15.10 6.54
CA SER A 248 -3.04 -15.36 7.92
C SER A 248 -1.55 -15.64 8.09
N SER A 249 -1.11 -15.56 9.34
CA SER A 249 0.24 -15.94 9.76
C SER A 249 0.57 -17.42 9.59
N LYS A 250 -0.43 -18.28 9.34
CA LYS A 250 -0.25 -19.71 9.02
C LYS A 250 -0.09 -20.01 7.54
N GLY A 251 -0.14 -19.00 6.68
CA GLY A 251 -0.04 -19.20 5.23
C GLY A 251 -1.35 -19.55 4.55
N THR A 252 -2.49 -19.44 5.24
CA THR A 252 -3.83 -19.64 4.67
C THR A 252 -4.39 -18.34 4.13
N ILE A 253 -5.17 -18.42 3.06
CA ILE A 253 -5.94 -17.29 2.53
C ILE A 253 -7.42 -17.68 2.54
N ARG A 254 -8.26 -16.82 3.08
CA ARG A 254 -9.70 -17.03 3.11
C ARG A 254 -10.39 -15.99 2.23
N MET A 255 -11.23 -16.47 1.33
CA MET A 255 -12.10 -15.64 0.51
C MET A 255 -13.50 -15.63 1.09
N CYS A 256 -14.06 -14.44 1.24
CA CYS A 256 -15.37 -14.20 1.81
C CYS A 256 -16.27 -13.47 0.83
N ASP A 257 -17.56 -13.79 0.89
CA ASP A 257 -18.64 -13.11 0.17
C ASP A 257 -19.62 -12.52 1.17
N MET A 258 -19.69 -11.19 1.24
CA MET A 258 -20.55 -10.47 2.18
C MET A 258 -22.06 -10.68 1.94
N ARG A 259 -22.45 -11.26 0.79
CA ARG A 259 -23.84 -11.62 0.53
C ARG A 259 -24.28 -12.87 1.28
N ALA A 260 -23.33 -13.73 1.64
CA ALA A 260 -23.64 -14.98 2.31
C ALA A 260 -24.03 -14.78 3.78
N SER A 261 -23.40 -13.83 4.45
CA SER A 261 -23.66 -13.49 5.86
C SER A 261 -23.17 -12.08 6.16
N ALA A 262 -23.80 -11.40 7.12
CA ALA A 262 -23.36 -10.11 7.62
C ALA A 262 -22.01 -10.20 8.35
N LEU A 263 -21.76 -11.31 9.05
CA LEU A 263 -20.49 -11.67 9.64
C LEU A 263 -19.89 -12.81 8.81
N CYS A 264 -18.72 -12.56 8.22
CA CYS A 264 -18.05 -13.48 7.29
C CYS A 264 -17.18 -14.51 8.03
N ASP A 265 -17.65 -15.05 9.13
CA ASP A 265 -16.94 -16.09 9.92
C ASP A 265 -16.75 -17.39 9.13
N LYS A 266 -17.65 -17.65 8.18
CA LYS A 266 -17.54 -18.78 7.25
C LYS A 266 -17.04 -18.26 5.93
N HIS A 267 -15.78 -18.58 5.62
CA HIS A 267 -15.22 -18.32 4.30
C HIS A 267 -15.92 -19.14 3.23
N THR A 268 -16.03 -18.59 2.01
CA THR A 268 -16.56 -19.32 0.85
C THR A 268 -15.51 -20.23 0.23
N LYS A 269 -14.25 -19.81 0.28
CA LYS A 269 -13.08 -20.56 -0.21
C LYS A 269 -11.91 -20.38 0.71
N MET A 270 -11.08 -21.44 0.80
CA MET A 270 -9.83 -21.41 1.51
C MET A 270 -8.71 -21.92 0.60
N PHE A 271 -7.67 -21.11 0.49
CA PHE A 271 -6.49 -21.44 -0.30
C PHE A 271 -5.36 -21.76 0.66
N GLU A 272 -4.85 -22.95 0.53
CA GLU A 272 -3.80 -23.48 1.39
C GLU A 272 -2.94 -24.45 0.59
N GLU A 273 -1.64 -24.37 0.76
CA GLU A 273 -0.72 -25.35 0.21
C GLU A 273 -0.57 -26.50 1.20
N PRO A 274 -0.79 -27.76 0.78
CA PRO A 274 -0.62 -28.90 1.67
C PRO A 274 0.83 -28.94 2.20
N GLU A 275 0.99 -28.99 3.53
CA GLU A 275 2.30 -29.16 4.14
C GLU A 275 2.84 -30.58 3.84
N ASP A 276 4.09 -30.66 3.41
CA ASP A 276 4.81 -31.93 3.36
C ASP A 276 5.29 -32.27 4.79
N PRO A 277 4.77 -33.34 5.43
CA PRO A 277 5.15 -33.73 6.78
C PRO A 277 6.64 -33.98 6.97
N ASN A 278 7.35 -34.33 5.87
CA ASN A 278 8.79 -34.62 5.92
C ASN A 278 9.66 -33.36 5.96
N ASN A 279 9.11 -32.22 5.56
CA ASN A 279 9.84 -30.94 5.51
C ASN A 279 9.46 -29.99 6.65
N ARG A 280 8.68 -30.44 7.63
CA ARG A 280 8.26 -29.62 8.75
C ARG A 280 9.47 -29.30 9.67
N SER A 281 9.72 -28.01 9.85
CA SER A 281 10.76 -27.50 10.75
C SER A 281 10.17 -26.47 11.71
N PHE A 282 10.91 -26.08 12.73
CA PHE A 282 10.53 -24.98 13.62
C PHE A 282 10.18 -23.69 12.85
N PHE A 283 10.90 -23.44 11.76
CA PHE A 283 10.72 -22.24 10.95
C PHE A 283 9.55 -22.31 9.96
N SER A 284 8.93 -23.49 9.75
CA SER A 284 7.92 -23.68 8.71
C SER A 284 6.73 -22.73 8.86
N GLU A 285 6.22 -22.55 10.07
CA GLU A 285 5.11 -21.63 10.34
C GLU A 285 5.52 -20.17 10.16
N ILE A 286 6.75 -19.80 10.56
CA ILE A 286 7.24 -18.43 10.45
C ILE A 286 7.40 -18.02 8.98
N ILE A 287 8.04 -18.87 8.17
CA ILE A 287 8.28 -18.58 6.76
C ILE A 287 7.04 -18.69 5.88
N SER A 288 6.00 -19.41 6.32
CA SER A 288 4.73 -19.52 5.60
C SER A 288 3.80 -18.33 5.83
N SER A 289 4.06 -17.53 6.85
CA SER A 289 3.28 -16.33 7.12
C SER A 289 3.22 -15.42 5.89
N ILE A 290 2.00 -15.07 5.47
CA ILE A 290 1.79 -14.22 4.29
C ILE A 290 1.93 -12.76 4.67
N SER A 291 2.86 -12.07 4.04
CA SER A 291 3.11 -10.65 4.30
C SER A 291 2.25 -9.71 3.45
N ASP A 292 1.81 -10.16 2.28
CA ASP A 292 0.99 -9.35 1.38
C ASP A 292 0.11 -10.23 0.48
N VAL A 293 -1.06 -9.71 0.12
CA VAL A 293 -1.99 -10.32 -0.83
C VAL A 293 -2.47 -9.27 -1.82
N LYS A 294 -2.46 -9.59 -3.13
CA LYS A 294 -2.89 -8.70 -4.21
C LYS A 294 -3.69 -9.45 -5.25
N PHE A 295 -4.88 -8.95 -5.58
CA PHE A 295 -5.59 -9.41 -6.76
C PHE A 295 -4.91 -8.94 -8.04
N SER A 296 -5.00 -9.75 -9.09
CA SER A 296 -4.71 -9.31 -10.45
C SER A 296 -5.73 -8.26 -10.91
N ASN A 297 -5.34 -7.37 -11.82
CA ASN A 297 -6.24 -6.32 -12.33
C ASN A 297 -7.51 -6.89 -12.99
N ASN A 298 -7.40 -8.06 -13.64
CA ASN A 298 -8.54 -8.75 -14.24
C ASN A 298 -9.43 -9.47 -13.22
N GLY A 299 -8.99 -9.60 -11.95
CA GLY A 299 -9.75 -10.24 -10.87
C GLY A 299 -9.82 -11.77 -10.95
N ARG A 300 -9.04 -12.43 -11.82
CA ARG A 300 -9.03 -13.89 -11.93
C ARG A 300 -8.03 -14.55 -11.00
N TYR A 301 -6.89 -13.90 -10.82
CA TYR A 301 -5.80 -14.43 -10.03
C TYR A 301 -5.60 -13.62 -8.75
N MET A 302 -4.97 -14.25 -7.80
CA MET A 302 -4.53 -13.65 -6.56
C MET A 302 -3.06 -14.00 -6.36
N MET A 303 -2.26 -13.04 -5.97
CA MET A 303 -0.86 -13.22 -5.63
C MET A 303 -0.68 -13.08 -4.14
N THR A 304 0.12 -13.96 -3.56
CA THR A 304 0.53 -13.89 -2.15
C THR A 304 2.04 -13.88 -2.03
N ARG A 305 2.54 -13.13 -1.07
CA ARG A 305 3.97 -13.08 -0.73
C ARG A 305 4.18 -13.68 0.65
N ASP A 306 4.96 -14.72 0.75
CA ASP A 306 5.52 -15.23 2.01
C ASP A 306 7.00 -14.85 2.14
N TYR A 307 7.69 -15.31 3.17
CA TYR A 307 9.08 -14.92 3.39
C TYR A 307 10.03 -15.38 2.26
N LEU A 308 9.82 -16.57 1.71
CA LEU A 308 10.71 -17.16 0.71
C LEU A 308 10.20 -17.06 -0.72
N SER A 309 8.88 -16.93 -0.93
CA SER A 309 8.27 -17.10 -2.26
C SER A 309 7.13 -16.14 -2.56
N ILE A 310 6.83 -16.02 -3.85
CA ILE A 310 5.56 -15.51 -4.36
C ILE A 310 4.76 -16.68 -4.90
N LYS A 311 3.47 -16.73 -4.59
CA LYS A 311 2.54 -17.72 -5.11
C LYS A 311 1.39 -17.04 -5.83
N ILE A 312 1.02 -17.55 -6.99
CA ILE A 312 -0.14 -17.10 -7.75
C ILE A 312 -1.22 -18.18 -7.69
N TRP A 313 -2.41 -17.76 -7.31
CA TRP A 313 -3.58 -18.61 -7.14
C TRP A 313 -4.62 -18.27 -8.20
N ASP A 314 -5.22 -19.27 -8.83
CA ASP A 314 -6.46 -19.10 -9.59
C ASP A 314 -7.64 -19.18 -8.62
N LEU A 315 -8.52 -18.18 -8.62
CA LEU A 315 -9.67 -18.14 -7.71
C LEU A 315 -10.64 -19.33 -7.91
N CYS A 316 -10.51 -20.06 -8.99
CA CYS A 316 -11.27 -21.30 -9.25
C CYS A 316 -10.58 -22.56 -8.74
N MET A 317 -9.31 -22.48 -8.27
CA MET A 317 -8.51 -23.63 -7.83
C MET A 317 -7.92 -23.39 -6.44
N GLU A 318 -8.51 -23.96 -5.41
CA GLU A 318 -8.15 -23.73 -4.01
C GLU A 318 -6.98 -24.58 -3.52
N THR A 319 -6.76 -25.74 -4.15
CA THR A 319 -5.92 -26.81 -3.60
C THR A 319 -4.43 -26.58 -3.74
N ARG A 320 -4.01 -25.73 -4.68
CA ARG A 320 -2.60 -25.42 -4.92
C ARG A 320 -2.44 -24.12 -5.70
N PRO A 321 -1.32 -23.41 -5.53
CA PRO A 321 -0.98 -22.30 -6.40
C PRO A 321 -0.76 -22.79 -7.85
N VAL A 322 -1.09 -21.95 -8.82
CA VAL A 322 -0.84 -22.23 -10.24
C VAL A 322 0.59 -21.92 -10.66
N GLU A 323 1.22 -20.98 -9.95
CA GLU A 323 2.60 -20.58 -10.16
C GLU A 323 3.26 -20.31 -8.81
N THR A 324 4.53 -20.69 -8.66
CA THR A 324 5.34 -20.42 -7.48
C THR A 324 6.70 -19.91 -7.92
N TYR A 325 7.10 -18.75 -7.42
CA TYR A 325 8.39 -18.11 -7.71
C TYR A 325 9.22 -18.01 -6.44
N GLN A 326 10.41 -18.60 -6.48
CA GLN A 326 11.33 -18.58 -5.35
C GLN A 326 12.09 -17.24 -5.32
N VAL A 327 11.89 -16.47 -4.25
CA VAL A 327 12.53 -15.17 -4.08
C VAL A 327 13.80 -15.29 -3.24
N HIS A 328 13.70 -15.94 -2.08
CA HIS A 328 14.77 -16.03 -1.08
C HIS A 328 15.19 -17.47 -0.78
N GLU A 329 15.09 -18.40 -1.72
CA GLU A 329 15.43 -19.81 -1.48
C GLU A 329 16.88 -19.98 -0.97
N TYR A 330 17.79 -19.12 -1.40
CA TYR A 330 19.19 -19.11 -0.92
C TYR A 330 19.32 -18.77 0.58
N LEU A 331 18.29 -18.21 1.22
CA LEU A 331 18.27 -17.92 2.66
C LEU A 331 17.81 -19.13 3.50
N ARG A 332 17.25 -20.16 2.90
CA ARG A 332 16.73 -21.34 3.62
C ARG A 332 17.78 -21.99 4.55
N SER A 333 19.04 -21.99 4.15
CA SER A 333 20.13 -22.51 4.98
C SER A 333 20.56 -21.58 6.12
N LYS A 334 20.09 -20.33 6.14
CA LYS A 334 20.46 -19.27 7.09
C LYS A 334 19.32 -18.89 8.04
N LEU A 335 18.22 -19.64 8.08
CA LEU A 335 17.04 -19.30 8.86
C LEU A 335 17.31 -19.13 10.36
N CYS A 336 18.24 -19.91 10.94
CA CYS A 336 18.63 -19.73 12.34
C CYS A 336 19.22 -18.35 12.60
N SER A 337 20.19 -17.93 11.79
CA SER A 337 20.81 -16.61 11.93
C SER A 337 19.83 -15.46 11.65
N LEU A 338 18.93 -15.65 10.70
CA LEU A 338 17.89 -14.67 10.39
C LEU A 338 16.88 -14.55 11.55
N TYR A 339 16.58 -15.63 12.23
CA TYR A 339 15.74 -15.64 13.42
C TYR A 339 16.42 -14.94 14.61
N GLU A 340 17.71 -15.23 14.85
CA GLU A 340 18.49 -14.58 15.92
C GLU A 340 18.62 -13.06 15.76
N ASN A 341 18.54 -12.56 14.53
CA ASN A 341 18.61 -11.14 14.21
C ASN A 341 17.23 -10.51 13.88
N ASP A 342 16.14 -11.20 14.16
CA ASP A 342 14.76 -10.79 13.87
C ASP A 342 14.45 -10.54 12.37
N CYS A 343 15.38 -10.74 11.46
CA CYS A 343 15.20 -10.52 10.02
C CYS A 343 14.17 -11.46 9.39
N ILE A 344 13.95 -12.64 9.97
CA ILE A 344 12.96 -13.60 9.47
C ILE A 344 11.50 -13.06 9.55
N PHE A 345 11.28 -12.02 10.34
CA PHE A 345 9.98 -11.37 10.51
C PHE A 345 9.76 -10.18 9.55
N ASP A 346 10.74 -9.90 8.69
CA ASP A 346 10.60 -8.84 7.69
C ASP A 346 9.44 -9.13 6.73
N LYS A 347 8.61 -8.12 6.51
CA LYS A 347 7.40 -8.22 5.68
C LYS A 347 7.66 -7.53 4.34
N PHE A 348 7.71 -8.32 3.28
CA PHE A 348 7.85 -7.81 1.92
C PHE A 348 6.47 -7.69 1.26
N GLU A 349 6.30 -6.65 0.45
CA GLU A 349 5.13 -6.47 -0.38
C GLU A 349 5.37 -6.97 -1.81
N CYS A 350 4.30 -7.11 -2.57
CA CYS A 350 4.34 -7.50 -3.97
C CYS A 350 3.36 -6.67 -4.79
N CYS A 351 3.60 -6.57 -6.09
CA CYS A 351 2.70 -5.85 -6.99
C CYS A 351 2.64 -6.51 -8.38
N TRP A 352 1.50 -6.31 -9.04
CA TRP A 352 1.27 -6.64 -10.43
C TRP A 352 1.65 -5.47 -11.33
N ASN A 353 2.07 -5.77 -12.56
CA ASN A 353 2.07 -4.75 -13.60
C ASN A 353 0.64 -4.55 -14.17
N GLY A 354 0.47 -3.51 -15.02
CA GLY A 354 -0.86 -3.12 -15.49
C GLY A 354 -1.62 -4.16 -16.33
N ASN A 355 -0.93 -5.13 -16.94
CA ASN A 355 -1.53 -6.19 -17.76
C ASN A 355 -1.47 -7.60 -17.15
N ASP A 356 -1.13 -7.72 -15.87
CA ASP A 356 -1.05 -8.97 -15.11
C ASP A 356 -0.03 -10.00 -15.65
N SER A 357 0.92 -9.55 -16.46
CA SER A 357 1.94 -10.43 -17.06
C SER A 357 3.22 -10.54 -16.24
N VAL A 358 3.51 -9.56 -15.40
CA VAL A 358 4.73 -9.48 -14.59
C VAL A 358 4.36 -9.20 -13.14
N VAL A 359 5.04 -9.86 -12.24
CA VAL A 359 4.96 -9.61 -10.80
C VAL A 359 6.31 -9.13 -10.27
N MET A 360 6.28 -8.24 -9.30
CA MET A 360 7.48 -7.65 -8.71
C MET A 360 7.41 -7.70 -7.19
N THR A 361 8.57 -7.92 -6.56
CA THR A 361 8.73 -7.86 -5.10
C THR A 361 10.11 -7.33 -4.72
N GLY A 362 10.18 -6.75 -3.52
CA GLY A 362 11.44 -6.33 -2.90
C GLY A 362 12.22 -7.50 -2.32
N SER A 363 13.47 -7.24 -2.00
CA SER A 363 14.40 -8.18 -1.40
C SER A 363 15.42 -7.41 -0.55
N TYR A 364 16.39 -8.12 0.03
CA TYR A 364 17.51 -7.52 0.77
C TYR A 364 18.55 -6.88 -0.15
N ASN A 365 19.45 -6.08 0.41
CA ASN A 365 20.60 -5.47 -0.27
C ASN A 365 20.22 -4.60 -1.48
N ASN A 366 19.13 -3.84 -1.37
CA ASN A 366 18.61 -2.99 -2.44
C ASN A 366 18.22 -3.75 -3.72
N PHE A 367 18.04 -5.07 -3.63
CA PHE A 367 17.56 -5.86 -4.75
C PHE A 367 16.03 -5.82 -4.83
N PHE A 368 15.52 -5.89 -6.04
CA PHE A 368 14.15 -6.22 -6.34
C PHE A 368 14.10 -7.26 -7.46
N ARG A 369 13.08 -8.10 -7.43
CA ARG A 369 12.92 -9.19 -8.39
C ARG A 369 11.64 -9.04 -9.18
N MET A 370 11.73 -9.37 -10.44
CA MET A 370 10.62 -9.37 -11.37
C MET A 370 10.51 -10.75 -12.00
N PHE A 371 9.28 -11.24 -12.07
CA PHE A 371 8.97 -12.55 -12.65
C PHE A 371 7.98 -12.35 -13.78
N ASP A 372 8.39 -12.77 -14.99
CA ASP A 372 7.53 -12.76 -16.17
C ASP A 372 6.77 -14.09 -16.23
N ARG A 373 5.45 -14.02 -16.16
CA ARG A 373 4.56 -15.19 -16.16
C ARG A 373 4.52 -15.90 -17.51
N GLY A 374 4.64 -15.14 -18.61
CA GLY A 374 4.57 -15.67 -19.97
C GLY A 374 5.80 -16.48 -20.36
N TYR A 375 6.98 -15.95 -20.02
CA TYR A 375 8.25 -16.56 -20.37
C TYR A 375 8.89 -17.35 -19.22
N GLN A 376 8.30 -17.35 -18.04
CA GLN A 376 8.83 -17.96 -16.82
C GLN A 376 10.28 -17.54 -16.54
N GLN A 377 10.60 -16.29 -16.85
CA GLN A 377 11.90 -15.69 -16.62
C GLN A 377 11.86 -14.83 -15.37
N ASP A 378 12.90 -14.91 -14.58
CA ASP A 378 13.12 -14.03 -13.45
C ASP A 378 14.32 -13.13 -13.70
N VAL A 379 14.19 -11.88 -13.26
CA VAL A 379 15.25 -10.89 -13.35
C VAL A 379 15.40 -10.21 -12.00
N THR A 380 16.65 -10.11 -11.55
CA THR A 380 17.00 -9.37 -10.34
C THR A 380 17.72 -8.09 -10.73
N TYR A 381 17.27 -6.97 -10.17
CA TYR A 381 17.90 -5.68 -10.34
C TYR A 381 18.32 -5.12 -8.99
N GLU A 382 19.34 -4.25 -9.01
CA GLU A 382 19.85 -3.55 -7.85
C GLU A 382 19.57 -2.05 -7.98
N ALA A 383 18.90 -1.48 -6.98
CA ALA A 383 18.68 -0.06 -6.84
C ALA A 383 19.77 0.54 -5.94
N SER A 384 20.97 0.80 -6.49
CA SER A 384 22.11 1.34 -5.73
C SER A 384 22.51 2.74 -6.23
N ARG A 385 23.26 3.48 -5.38
CA ARG A 385 23.83 4.78 -5.75
C ARG A 385 24.74 4.73 -6.98
N GLU A 386 25.49 3.66 -7.17
CA GLU A 386 26.36 3.50 -8.33
C GLU A 386 25.57 3.46 -9.65
N ASN A 387 24.34 2.97 -9.59
CA ASN A 387 23.40 2.89 -10.70
C ASN A 387 22.49 4.14 -10.81
N SER A 388 22.64 5.12 -9.92
CA SER A 388 21.74 6.28 -9.80
C SER A 388 21.98 7.40 -10.80
N ARG A 389 22.84 7.19 -11.80
CA ARG A 389 22.97 8.15 -12.90
C ARG A 389 21.67 8.14 -13.72
N PRO A 390 21.00 9.29 -13.89
CA PRO A 390 19.81 9.37 -14.70
C PRO A 390 20.02 8.67 -16.03
N ARG A 391 19.12 7.73 -16.39
CA ARG A 391 19.13 6.91 -17.62
C ARG A 391 20.22 5.83 -17.71
N SER A 392 20.86 5.46 -16.61
CA SER A 392 21.65 4.24 -16.64
C SER A 392 20.70 3.05 -16.83
N ILE A 393 20.99 2.21 -17.82
CA ILE A 393 20.25 0.95 -18.03
C ILE A 393 20.60 0.04 -16.86
N LEU A 394 19.57 -0.40 -16.12
CA LEU A 394 19.73 -1.39 -15.07
C LEU A 394 20.11 -2.72 -15.71
N LYS A 395 21.26 -3.27 -15.29
CA LYS A 395 21.69 -4.59 -15.75
C LYS A 395 21.19 -5.66 -14.77
N PRO A 396 20.70 -6.79 -15.28
CA PRO A 396 20.36 -7.93 -14.45
C PRO A 396 21.55 -8.35 -13.58
N ARG A 397 21.31 -8.60 -12.29
CA ARG A 397 22.30 -9.13 -11.37
C ARG A 397 22.08 -10.62 -11.16
N LYS A 398 23.15 -11.38 -11.09
CA LYS A 398 23.07 -12.76 -10.63
C LYS A 398 23.21 -12.76 -9.11
N ILE A 399 22.23 -13.34 -8.42
CA ILE A 399 22.36 -13.59 -6.98
C ILE A 399 23.43 -14.67 -6.85
N SER A 400 24.62 -14.31 -6.40
CA SER A 400 25.63 -15.31 -6.06
C SER A 400 25.17 -16.00 -4.76
N THR A 401 24.97 -17.30 -4.83
CA THR A 401 24.76 -18.17 -3.66
C THR A 401 26.04 -18.35 -2.83
N GLY A 402 26.96 -17.37 -2.91
CA GLY A 402 28.24 -17.40 -2.21
C GLY A 402 28.07 -17.42 -0.70
N CYS A 403 28.78 -18.32 -0.10
CA CYS A 403 28.94 -18.65 1.31
C CYS A 403 29.12 -17.46 2.23
#